data_75b4a56a65ff0b9d76ee1d397b7ea601
#
_entry.id   75b4a56a65ff0b9d76ee1d397b7ea601
#
_cell.length_a   1.000
_cell.length_b   1.000
_cell.length_c   1.000
_cell.angle_alpha   90.00
_cell.angle_beta   90.00
_cell.angle_gamma   90.00
#
_symmetry.space_group_name_H-M   'P 1'
#
loop_
_entity.id
_entity.type
_entity.pdbx_description
1 polymer ?
#
loop_
_entity_poly.entity_id
_entity_poly.type
_entity_poly.pdbx_seq_one_letter_code
_entity_poly.pdbx_strand_id
1 'polypeptide(L)'
;MRGDNLSEIEVYIVSENEKEFTMESYLEYLQSKKLMGSKCKDCGETYVPSRKLCIKCNSTNLEWIEMSGNGKIAAYSCIGVGTSFMAAKGYSIKNPYCFSVIKLEEGPLISGQLIGVDEKLPDTIKIGTSVKVKFLETDLKGETRVDLGFEPA
;
A
#
# COMPACT_ATOMS: atom_id res chain seq x y z
N MET A 1 -21.32 -12.75 -50.18
CA MET A 1 -22.04 -12.60 -48.92
C MET A 1 -21.23 -13.16 -47.82
N ARG A 2 -20.61 -12.29 -47.10
CA ARG A 2 -19.85 -12.65 -45.92
C ARG A 2 -20.46 -11.90 -44.77
N GLY A 3 -21.10 -12.65 -43.88
CA GLY A 3 -21.59 -12.11 -42.65
C GLY A 3 -20.40 -11.54 -41.90
N ASP A 4 -20.37 -10.26 -41.84
CA ASP A 4 -19.40 -9.54 -41.07
C ASP A 4 -19.57 -9.91 -39.60
N ASN A 5 -18.69 -10.73 -39.14
CA ASN A 5 -18.55 -11.04 -37.71
C ASN A 5 -18.03 -9.82 -36.96
N LEU A 6 -18.79 -8.73 -37.04
CA LEU A 6 -18.60 -7.56 -36.19
C LEU A 6 -19.16 -7.77 -34.79
N SER A 7 -19.86 -8.88 -34.56
CA SER A 7 -20.44 -9.24 -33.27
C SER A 7 -19.46 -9.96 -32.32
N GLU A 8 -18.27 -10.32 -32.78
CA GLU A 8 -17.26 -10.98 -31.93
C GLU A 8 -16.14 -10.06 -31.47
N ILE A 9 -16.17 -8.80 -31.86
CA ILE A 9 -15.54 -7.77 -31.06
C ILE A 9 -16.58 -7.32 -30.06
N GLU A 10 -17.01 -8.18 -29.19
CA GLU A 10 -17.32 -7.72 -27.88
C GLU A 10 -16.00 -7.14 -27.36
N VAL A 11 -15.84 -5.88 -27.61
CA VAL A 11 -14.98 -5.03 -26.83
C VAL A 11 -15.29 -5.44 -25.42
N TYR A 12 -14.36 -6.18 -24.80
CA TYR A 12 -14.29 -6.20 -23.38
C TYR A 12 -14.11 -4.74 -22.97
N ILE A 13 -15.22 -4.05 -22.85
CA ILE A 13 -15.29 -2.87 -22.05
C ILE A 13 -15.05 -3.43 -20.65
N VAL A 14 -13.78 -3.59 -20.35
CA VAL A 14 -13.33 -3.67 -18.97
C VAL A 14 -13.93 -2.41 -18.37
N SER A 15 -14.99 -2.58 -17.64
CA SER A 15 -15.58 -1.47 -16.89
C SER A 15 -14.41 -0.82 -16.19
N GLU A 16 -14.27 0.49 -16.26
CA GLU A 16 -13.17 1.24 -15.64
C GLU A 16 -12.98 0.92 -14.15
N ASN A 17 -13.78 0.05 -13.58
CA ASN A 17 -13.82 -0.38 -12.21
C ASN A 17 -13.12 -1.73 -11.93
N GLU A 18 -12.65 -2.47 -12.92
CA GLU A 18 -12.00 -3.77 -12.70
C GLU A 18 -10.58 -3.78 -13.23
N LYS A 19 -9.70 -3.05 -12.53
CA LYS A 19 -8.27 -3.18 -12.76
C LYS A 19 -7.81 -4.58 -12.36
N GLU A 20 -6.86 -5.14 -13.13
CA GLU A 20 -6.21 -6.39 -12.75
C GLU A 20 -5.48 -6.26 -11.41
N PHE A 21 -5.40 -7.36 -10.65
CA PHE A 21 -4.67 -7.41 -9.38
C PHE A 21 -3.16 -7.49 -9.63
N THR A 22 -2.59 -6.40 -10.09
CA THR A 22 -1.15 -6.25 -10.37
C THR A 22 -0.54 -5.21 -9.45
N MET A 23 0.79 -5.22 -9.36
CA MET A 23 1.53 -4.19 -8.63
C MET A 23 1.36 -2.82 -9.28
N GLU A 24 1.27 -2.76 -10.61
CA GLU A 24 1.02 -1.52 -11.35
C GLU A 24 -0.31 -0.89 -10.94
N SER A 25 -1.38 -1.67 -10.92
CA SER A 25 -2.70 -1.21 -10.50
C SER A 25 -2.70 -0.73 -9.04
N TYR A 26 -2.00 -1.44 -8.17
CA TYR A 26 -1.84 -1.03 -6.78
C TYR A 26 -1.12 0.31 -6.66
N LEU A 27 -0.03 0.51 -7.41
CA LEU A 27 0.72 1.78 -7.42
C LEU A 27 -0.09 2.93 -8.03
N GLU A 28 -0.91 2.68 -9.03
CA GLU A 28 -1.83 3.68 -9.60
C GLU A 28 -2.85 4.15 -8.54
N TYR A 29 -3.37 3.24 -7.74
CA TYR A 29 -4.25 3.60 -6.63
C TYR A 29 -3.51 4.43 -5.57
N LEU A 30 -2.27 4.08 -5.24
CA LEU A 30 -1.45 4.89 -4.33
C LEU A 30 -1.22 6.30 -4.88
N GLN A 31 -0.95 6.46 -6.17
CA GLN A 31 -0.83 7.77 -6.82
C GLN A 31 -2.12 8.59 -6.67
N SER A 32 -3.25 7.95 -6.66
CA SER A 32 -4.56 8.56 -6.39
C SER A 32 -4.89 8.69 -4.90
N LYS A 33 -3.91 8.44 -4.03
CA LYS A 33 -4.06 8.49 -2.56
C LYS A 33 -5.14 7.55 -2.02
N LYS A 34 -5.15 6.33 -2.56
CA LYS A 34 -6.02 5.24 -2.12
C LYS A 34 -5.20 4.04 -1.73
N LEU A 35 -5.40 3.54 -0.52
CA LEU A 35 -4.81 2.30 -0.06
C LEU A 35 -5.76 1.15 -0.39
N MET A 36 -5.51 0.52 -1.53
CA MET A 36 -6.35 -0.56 -2.05
C MET A 36 -5.73 -1.93 -1.79
N GLY A 37 -6.56 -2.88 -1.46
CA GLY A 37 -6.19 -4.27 -1.35
C GLY A 37 -7.18 -5.18 -2.05
N SER A 38 -7.03 -6.48 -1.90
CA SER A 38 -7.96 -7.46 -2.43
C SER A 38 -8.59 -8.28 -1.30
N LYS A 39 -9.84 -8.65 -1.48
CA LYS A 39 -10.60 -9.50 -0.58
C LYS A 39 -11.10 -10.71 -1.33
N CYS A 40 -10.87 -11.91 -0.78
CA CYS A 40 -11.43 -13.13 -1.31
C CYS A 40 -12.93 -13.18 -1.03
N LYS A 41 -13.73 -13.32 -2.07
CA LYS A 41 -15.19 -13.45 -1.94
C LYS A 41 -15.62 -14.78 -1.36
N ASP A 42 -14.77 -15.81 -1.48
CA ASP A 42 -15.11 -17.18 -1.03
C ASP A 42 -14.80 -17.42 0.44
N CYS A 43 -13.66 -16.91 0.96
CA CYS A 43 -13.28 -17.11 2.36
C CYS A 43 -13.17 -15.81 3.18
N GLY A 44 -13.25 -14.63 2.56
CA GLY A 44 -13.19 -13.34 3.23
C GLY A 44 -11.81 -12.86 3.59
N GLU A 45 -10.73 -13.56 3.25
CA GLU A 45 -9.36 -13.14 3.52
C GLU A 45 -8.98 -11.89 2.74
N THR A 46 -8.25 -11.00 3.39
CA THR A 46 -7.89 -9.67 2.85
C THR A 46 -6.39 -9.57 2.67
N TYR A 47 -5.95 -8.97 1.56
CA TYR A 47 -4.55 -8.81 1.20
C TYR A 47 -4.22 -7.36 0.82
N VAL A 48 -3.08 -6.88 1.29
CA VAL A 48 -2.46 -5.62 0.88
C VAL A 48 -0.95 -5.84 0.79
N PRO A 49 -0.30 -5.56 -0.33
CA PRO A 49 -0.86 -5.25 -1.66
C PRO A 49 -1.80 -6.34 -2.18
N SER A 50 -2.56 -6.01 -3.22
CA SER A 50 -3.53 -6.92 -3.83
C SER A 50 -2.89 -8.20 -4.37
N ARG A 51 -3.64 -9.29 -4.35
CA ARG A 51 -3.25 -10.59 -4.91
C ARG A 51 -4.28 -11.10 -5.88
N LYS A 52 -3.83 -11.88 -6.88
CA LYS A 52 -4.70 -12.56 -7.85
C LYS A 52 -5.30 -13.84 -7.32
N LEU A 53 -4.66 -14.44 -6.32
CA LEU A 53 -4.99 -15.74 -5.77
C LEU A 53 -5.05 -15.63 -4.25
N CYS A 54 -6.10 -16.17 -3.67
CA CYS A 54 -6.20 -16.34 -2.22
C CYS A 54 -5.27 -17.46 -1.75
N ILE A 55 -4.33 -17.14 -0.87
CA ILE A 55 -3.40 -18.15 -0.32
C ILE A 55 -4.12 -19.13 0.60
N LYS A 56 -5.19 -18.69 1.23
CA LYS A 56 -5.93 -19.49 2.23
C LYS A 56 -6.80 -20.57 1.60
N CYS A 57 -7.53 -20.24 0.54
CA CYS A 57 -8.48 -21.19 -0.10
C CYS A 57 -8.20 -21.45 -1.58
N ASN A 58 -7.14 -20.88 -2.14
CA ASN A 58 -6.75 -20.99 -3.55
C ASN A 58 -7.80 -20.46 -4.55
N SER A 59 -8.76 -19.67 -4.11
CA SER A 59 -9.74 -19.04 -4.98
C SER A 59 -9.12 -17.90 -5.80
N THR A 60 -9.60 -17.73 -7.03
CA THR A 60 -9.30 -16.57 -7.89
C THR A 60 -10.42 -15.54 -7.85
N ASN A 61 -11.45 -15.77 -7.04
CA ASN A 61 -12.61 -14.90 -6.93
C ASN A 61 -12.36 -13.79 -5.89
N LEU A 62 -11.56 -12.80 -6.27
CA LEU A 62 -11.19 -11.66 -5.43
C LEU A 62 -11.82 -10.37 -5.95
N GLU A 63 -11.99 -9.40 -5.07
CA GLU A 63 -12.44 -8.06 -5.38
C GLU A 63 -11.50 -7.01 -4.78
N TRP A 64 -11.43 -5.84 -5.41
CA TRP A 64 -10.75 -4.69 -4.85
C TRP A 64 -11.55 -4.13 -3.67
N ILE A 65 -10.85 -3.82 -2.59
CA ILE A 65 -11.42 -3.09 -1.46
C ILE A 65 -10.50 -1.94 -1.06
N GLU A 66 -11.10 -0.83 -0.64
CA GLU A 66 -10.35 0.28 -0.05
C GLU A 66 -10.16 0.03 1.45
N MET A 67 -8.92 0.13 1.90
CA MET A 67 -8.59 0.05 3.32
C MET A 67 -8.88 1.37 4.00
N SER A 68 -9.33 1.33 5.25
CA SER A 68 -9.54 2.53 6.06
C SER A 68 -8.25 3.33 6.28
N GLY A 69 -7.11 2.65 6.22
CA GLY A 69 -5.81 3.22 6.55
C GLY A 69 -5.52 3.31 8.05
N ASN A 70 -6.46 2.89 8.88
CA ASN A 70 -6.28 2.82 10.32
C ASN A 70 -5.65 1.50 10.73
N GLY A 71 -4.79 1.55 11.73
CA GLY A 71 -4.13 0.37 12.24
C GLY A 71 -3.37 0.63 13.52
N LYS A 72 -2.52 -0.33 13.87
CA LYS A 72 -1.65 -0.24 15.05
C LYS A 72 -0.24 -0.64 14.68
N ILE A 73 0.74 -0.01 15.34
CA ILE A 73 2.15 -0.37 15.20
C ILE A 73 2.36 -1.79 15.70
N ALA A 74 2.74 -2.70 14.80
CA ALA A 74 3.12 -4.06 15.13
C ALA A 74 4.64 -4.21 15.34
N ALA A 75 5.43 -3.45 14.59
CA ALA A 75 6.88 -3.39 14.70
C ALA A 75 7.39 -2.06 14.12
N TYR A 76 8.59 -1.64 14.53
CA TYR A 76 9.25 -0.49 13.94
C TYR A 76 10.78 -0.58 14.08
N SER A 77 11.46 0.21 13.27
CA SER A 77 12.91 0.40 13.36
C SER A 77 13.24 1.82 12.94
N CYS A 78 14.09 2.48 13.69
CA CYS A 78 14.60 3.81 13.31
C CYS A 78 16.02 3.66 12.74
N ILE A 79 16.22 4.22 11.56
CA ILE A 79 17.33 3.94 10.67
C ILE A 79 18.15 5.22 10.44
N GLY A 80 19.41 5.19 10.82
CA GLY A 80 20.35 6.29 10.57
C GLY A 80 21.11 6.14 9.26
N VAL A 81 21.37 4.90 8.84
CA VAL A 81 22.03 4.58 7.57
C VAL A 81 21.09 3.71 6.75
N GLY A 82 20.43 4.31 5.78
CA GLY A 82 19.47 3.65 4.92
C GLY A 82 19.99 3.48 3.50
N THR A 83 19.05 3.29 2.58
CA THR A 83 19.31 3.17 1.16
C THR A 83 19.75 4.51 0.55
N SER A 84 20.38 4.46 -0.63
CA SER A 84 20.72 5.66 -1.41
C SER A 84 19.49 6.53 -1.72
N PHE A 85 18.34 5.91 -1.92
CA PHE A 85 17.06 6.60 -2.11
C PHE A 85 16.70 7.46 -0.88
N MET A 86 16.81 6.91 0.33
CA MET A 86 16.51 7.64 1.55
C MET A 86 17.56 8.72 1.84
N ALA A 87 18.83 8.44 1.54
CA ALA A 87 19.90 9.44 1.65
C ALA A 87 19.64 10.65 0.70
N ALA A 88 19.16 10.40 -0.51
CA ALA A 88 18.77 11.45 -1.45
C ALA A 88 17.61 12.32 -0.94
N LYS A 89 16.76 11.78 -0.06
CA LYS A 89 15.70 12.51 0.64
C LYS A 89 16.18 13.31 1.84
N GLY A 90 17.46 13.26 2.17
CA GLY A 90 18.07 14.01 3.27
C GLY A 90 18.18 13.23 4.60
N TYR A 91 17.88 11.96 4.61
CA TYR A 91 18.01 11.14 5.81
C TYR A 91 19.45 10.69 6.04
N SER A 92 19.88 10.72 7.28
CA SER A 92 21.25 10.39 7.72
C SER A 92 21.26 10.00 9.20
N ILE A 93 22.42 9.68 9.74
CA ILE A 93 22.58 9.43 11.18
C ILE A 93 22.13 10.65 12.02
N LYS A 94 22.33 11.86 11.52
CA LYS A 94 21.87 13.08 12.20
C LYS A 94 20.38 13.37 12.03
N ASN A 95 19.77 12.79 10.99
CA ASN A 95 18.37 12.93 10.66
C ASN A 95 17.81 11.55 10.29
N PRO A 96 17.63 10.64 11.26
CA PRO A 96 17.14 9.30 11.01
C PRO A 96 15.67 9.30 10.58
N TYR A 97 15.23 8.19 10.03
CA TYR A 97 13.81 7.93 9.76
C TYR A 97 13.39 6.63 10.42
N CYS A 98 12.11 6.50 10.75
CA CYS A 98 11.56 5.26 11.27
C CYS A 98 10.70 4.58 10.20
N PHE A 99 10.83 3.27 10.10
CA PHE A 99 10.04 2.42 9.23
C PHE A 99 9.27 1.42 10.09
N SER A 100 8.03 1.17 9.74
CA SER A 100 7.12 0.39 10.59
C SER A 100 6.40 -0.69 9.83
N VAL A 101 5.94 -1.70 10.57
CA VAL A 101 4.93 -2.66 10.14
C VAL A 101 3.65 -2.34 10.89
N ILE A 102 2.59 -2.12 10.16
CA ILE A 102 1.29 -1.73 10.69
C ILE A 102 0.30 -2.89 10.51
N LYS A 103 -0.38 -3.26 11.57
CA LYS A 103 -1.54 -4.14 11.54
C LYS A 103 -2.77 -3.30 11.23
N LEU A 104 -3.29 -3.40 10.02
CA LEU A 104 -4.51 -2.70 9.62
C LEU A 104 -5.74 -3.27 10.35
N GLU A 105 -6.76 -2.44 10.51
CA GLU A 105 -8.04 -2.86 11.11
C GLU A 105 -8.68 -4.02 10.37
N GLU A 106 -8.52 -4.06 9.03
CA GLU A 106 -9.05 -5.14 8.17
C GLU A 106 -8.26 -6.44 8.29
N GLY A 107 -7.13 -6.45 9.01
CA GLY A 107 -6.34 -7.64 9.33
C GLY A 107 -4.96 -7.75 8.71
N PRO A 108 -4.69 -7.32 7.48
CA PRO A 108 -3.37 -7.43 6.86
C PRO A 108 -2.30 -6.61 7.57
N LEU A 109 -1.05 -7.05 7.41
CA LEU A 109 0.13 -6.28 7.77
C LEU A 109 0.65 -5.53 6.54
N ILE A 110 1.02 -4.27 6.73
CA ILE A 110 1.63 -3.46 5.69
C ILE A 110 2.80 -2.65 6.26
N SER A 111 3.80 -2.41 5.46
CA SER A 111 4.96 -1.60 5.84
C SER A 111 4.84 -0.18 5.32
N GLY A 112 5.30 0.77 6.10
CA GLY A 112 5.37 2.17 5.71
C GLY A 112 6.28 2.97 6.62
N GLN A 113 6.65 4.17 6.16
CA GLN A 113 7.42 5.09 6.96
C GLN A 113 6.58 5.60 8.13
N LEU A 114 7.12 5.57 9.33
CA LEU A 114 6.48 6.13 10.51
C LEU A 114 6.88 7.61 10.65
N ILE A 115 5.90 8.48 10.64
CA ILE A 115 6.07 9.92 10.76
C ILE A 115 5.33 10.47 11.98
N GLY A 116 5.61 11.70 12.36
CA GLY A 116 4.97 12.32 13.54
C GLY A 116 5.43 11.71 14.87
N VAL A 117 6.56 11.04 14.88
CA VAL A 117 7.23 10.45 16.06
C VAL A 117 8.60 11.08 16.22
N ASP A 118 9.22 10.89 17.39
CA ASP A 118 10.60 11.32 17.60
C ASP A 118 11.58 10.21 17.16
N GLU A 119 12.10 10.35 15.96
CA GLU A 119 13.01 9.39 15.34
C GLU A 119 14.37 9.31 16.04
N LYS A 120 14.70 10.32 16.85
CA LYS A 120 15.95 10.36 17.65
C LYS A 120 15.78 9.68 19.01
N LEU A 121 14.55 9.47 19.43
CA LEU A 121 14.20 8.82 20.69
C LEU A 121 13.29 7.61 20.42
N PRO A 122 13.80 6.55 19.77
CA PRO A 122 12.97 5.41 19.36
C PRO A 122 12.28 4.71 20.52
N ASP A 123 12.82 4.76 21.71
CA ASP A 123 12.21 4.16 22.92
C ASP A 123 10.88 4.83 23.33
N THR A 124 10.59 6.01 22.80
CA THR A 124 9.31 6.70 23.02
C THR A 124 8.18 6.14 22.15
N ILE A 125 8.51 5.41 21.09
CA ILE A 125 7.55 4.79 20.19
C ILE A 125 7.06 3.49 20.83
N LYS A 126 5.75 3.33 20.93
CA LYS A 126 5.15 2.17 21.59
C LYS A 126 4.43 1.26 20.59
N ILE A 127 4.73 -0.04 20.66
CA ILE A 127 3.98 -1.07 19.95
C ILE A 127 2.49 -0.99 20.39
N GLY A 128 1.58 -1.16 19.46
CA GLY A 128 0.15 -1.07 19.70
C GLY A 128 -0.42 0.35 19.60
N THR A 129 0.42 1.36 19.39
CA THR A 129 -0.04 2.74 19.16
C THR A 129 -0.92 2.79 17.90
N SER A 130 -2.09 3.42 18.02
CA SER A 130 -2.99 3.64 16.89
C SER A 130 -2.40 4.63 15.92
N VAL A 131 -2.47 4.30 14.65
CA VAL A 131 -1.95 5.11 13.54
C VAL A 131 -2.96 5.18 12.41
N LYS A 132 -2.78 6.18 11.57
CA LYS A 132 -3.52 6.33 10.30
C LYS A 132 -2.56 6.51 9.14
N VAL A 133 -3.00 6.11 7.97
CA VAL A 133 -2.23 6.25 6.74
C VAL A 133 -2.03 7.72 6.38
N LYS A 134 -0.85 8.01 5.86
CA LYS A 134 -0.53 9.26 5.19
C LYS A 134 0.23 8.98 3.91
N PHE A 135 -0.19 9.60 2.83
CA PHE A 135 0.47 9.45 1.54
C PHE A 135 1.59 10.48 1.42
N LEU A 136 2.81 9.99 1.27
CA LEU A 136 4.02 10.81 1.22
C LEU A 136 4.40 11.04 -0.23
N GLU A 137 4.35 12.30 -0.66
CA GLU A 137 4.77 12.69 -2.00
C GLU A 137 6.25 13.06 -2.00
N THR A 138 6.99 12.51 -2.94
CA THR A 138 8.40 12.79 -3.15
C THR A 138 8.66 13.10 -4.61
N ASP A 139 9.24 14.26 -4.88
CA ASP A 139 9.66 14.66 -6.22
C ASP A 139 11.15 14.33 -6.38
N LEU A 140 11.44 13.35 -7.22
CA LEU A 140 12.80 12.98 -7.58
C LEU A 140 12.94 12.99 -9.10
N LYS A 141 13.90 13.73 -9.61
CA LYS A 141 14.22 13.82 -11.05
C LYS A 141 13.01 14.15 -11.94
N GLY A 142 12.10 15.00 -11.45
CA GLY A 142 10.93 15.42 -12.20
C GLY A 142 9.74 14.46 -12.17
N GLU A 143 9.84 13.35 -11.45
CA GLU A 143 8.73 12.42 -11.22
C GLU A 143 8.24 12.53 -9.79
N THR A 144 6.93 12.64 -9.62
CA THR A 144 6.28 12.57 -8.29
C THR A 144 5.99 11.13 -7.96
N ARG A 145 6.53 10.66 -6.85
CA ARG A 145 6.26 9.34 -6.29
C ARG A 145 5.45 9.46 -5.00
N VAL A 146 4.45 8.61 -4.86
CA VAL A 146 3.66 8.48 -3.63
C VAL A 146 4.07 7.23 -2.88
N ASP A 147 4.54 7.39 -1.66
CA ASP A 147 4.90 6.32 -0.75
C ASP A 147 3.94 6.27 0.45
N LEU A 148 3.82 5.12 1.08
CA LEU A 148 3.03 4.96 2.29
C LEU A 148 3.78 5.45 3.51
N GLY A 149 3.10 6.27 4.28
CA GLY A 149 3.48 6.62 5.64
C GLY A 149 2.33 6.39 6.61
N PHE A 150 2.66 6.36 7.87
CA PHE A 150 1.70 6.27 8.96
C PHE A 150 2.08 7.25 10.04
N GLU A 151 1.08 7.89 10.61
CA GLU A 151 1.26 8.83 11.72
C GLU A 151 0.36 8.43 12.90
N PRO A 152 0.75 8.72 14.16
CA PRO A 152 -0.12 8.51 15.31
C PRO A 152 -1.48 9.18 15.10
N ALA A 153 -2.50 8.43 15.38
CA ALA A 153 -3.88 8.91 15.23
C ALA A 153 -4.32 9.79 16.40
#